data_33d3ee208da80305a868918689b09444
#
_entry.id   33d3ee208da80305a868918689b09444
#
_cell.length_a   1.000
_cell.length_b   1.000
_cell.length_c   1.000
_cell.angle_alpha   90.00
_cell.angle_beta   90.00
_cell.angle_gamma   90.00
#
_symmetry.space_group_name_H-M   'P 1'
#
loop_
_entity.id
_entity.type
_entity.pdbx_description
1 polymer ?
#
loop_
_entity_poly.entity_id
_entity_poly.type
_entity_poly.pdbx_seq_one_letter_code
_entity_poly.pdbx_strand_id
1 'polypeptide(L)'
;MRYLQIILQIVVGLGILNVWLIRSHWSTGYRGGDAKNLKEEFATYGLPAWVFYMVGTCKVVIALCLLAGIWIQPLVVPAACGMAALMMGAFSMHLKVKDSLMKAWPSLVMLAMAFLIAVL
;
A
#
# COMPACT_ATOMS: atom_id res chain seq x y z
N MET A 1 -21.95 -5.98 -7.07
CA MET A 1 -20.78 -5.21 -7.48
C MET A 1 -19.51 -6.07 -7.55
N ARG A 2 -19.73 -7.36 -7.87
CA ARG A 2 -18.61 -8.32 -7.89
C ARG A 2 -17.51 -7.93 -8.90
N TYR A 3 -17.90 -7.50 -10.09
CA TYR A 3 -16.90 -7.12 -11.11
C TYR A 3 -16.07 -5.91 -10.69
N LEU A 4 -16.71 -4.89 -10.10
CA LEU A 4 -15.97 -3.73 -9.60
C LEU A 4 -15.01 -4.11 -8.49
N GLN A 5 -15.44 -4.99 -7.57
CA GLN A 5 -14.58 -5.50 -6.51
C GLN A 5 -13.36 -6.21 -7.07
N ILE A 6 -13.55 -7.07 -8.08
CA ILE A 6 -12.45 -7.80 -8.73
C ILE A 6 -11.48 -6.82 -9.40
N ILE A 7 -11.99 -5.82 -10.11
CA ILE A 7 -11.13 -4.81 -10.75
C ILE A 7 -10.28 -4.09 -9.70
N LEU A 8 -10.89 -3.69 -8.59
CA LEU A 8 -10.16 -3.02 -7.51
C LEU A 8 -9.11 -3.95 -6.87
N GLN A 9 -9.43 -5.23 -6.69
CA GLN A 9 -8.48 -6.21 -6.17
C GLN A 9 -7.25 -6.33 -7.09
N ILE A 10 -7.47 -6.36 -8.40
CA ILE A 10 -6.39 -6.43 -9.39
C ILE A 10 -5.55 -5.15 -9.33
N VAL A 11 -6.19 -3.98 -9.32
CA VAL A 11 -5.50 -2.69 -9.31
C VAL A 11 -4.64 -2.55 -8.04
N VAL A 12 -5.22 -2.79 -6.88
CA VAL A 12 -4.49 -2.65 -5.62
C VAL A 12 -3.40 -3.72 -5.51
N GLY A 13 -3.74 -4.98 -5.80
CA GLY A 13 -2.78 -6.08 -5.70
C GLY A 13 -1.58 -5.89 -6.60
N LEU A 14 -1.80 -5.65 -7.89
CA LEU A 14 -0.71 -5.45 -8.84
C LEU A 14 0.04 -4.14 -8.57
N GLY A 15 -0.66 -3.09 -8.14
CA GLY A 15 -0.04 -1.82 -7.81
C GLY A 15 0.96 -1.96 -6.66
N ILE A 16 0.58 -2.65 -5.60
CA ILE A 16 1.46 -2.89 -4.45
C ILE A 16 2.65 -3.77 -4.85
N LEU A 17 2.41 -4.84 -5.60
CA LEU A 17 3.51 -5.70 -6.06
C LEU A 17 4.49 -4.92 -6.94
N ASN A 18 3.97 -4.05 -7.82
CA ASN A 18 4.81 -3.18 -8.64
C ASN A 18 5.70 -2.28 -7.78
N VAL A 19 5.12 -1.59 -6.79
CA VAL A 19 5.87 -0.66 -5.93
C VAL A 19 6.94 -1.39 -5.12
N TRP A 20 6.62 -2.54 -4.54
CA TRP A 20 7.52 -3.21 -3.60
C TRP A 20 8.50 -4.18 -4.25
N LEU A 21 8.13 -4.83 -5.36
CA LEU A 21 8.99 -5.83 -6.00
C LEU A 21 9.76 -5.27 -7.19
N ILE A 22 9.21 -4.27 -7.88
CA ILE A 22 9.83 -3.73 -9.11
C ILE A 22 10.39 -2.33 -8.86
N ARG A 23 9.59 -1.42 -8.29
CA ARG A 23 9.92 -0.01 -8.20
C ARG A 23 10.45 0.44 -6.85
N SER A 24 10.72 -0.48 -5.92
CA SER A 24 11.19 -0.12 -4.58
C SER A 24 12.52 0.63 -4.57
N HIS A 25 13.35 0.44 -5.60
CA HIS A 25 14.64 1.11 -5.75
C HIS A 25 14.55 2.41 -6.54
N TRP A 26 13.40 2.73 -7.13
CA TRP A 26 13.25 3.88 -8.02
C TRP A 26 12.96 5.15 -7.24
N SER A 27 13.55 6.26 -7.69
CA SER A 27 13.18 7.58 -7.23
C SER A 27 11.87 7.99 -7.89
N THR A 28 10.92 8.52 -7.12
CA THR A 28 9.65 9.04 -7.63
C THR A 28 9.27 10.32 -6.89
N GLY A 29 8.38 11.12 -7.46
CA GLY A 29 7.87 12.32 -6.83
C GLY A 29 6.96 12.07 -5.64
N TYR A 30 6.62 10.82 -5.35
CA TYR A 30 5.71 10.44 -4.26
C TYR A 30 6.44 9.84 -3.05
N ARG A 31 7.77 9.80 -3.06
CA ARG A 31 8.54 9.35 -1.90
C ARG A 31 8.48 10.37 -0.78
N GLY A 32 8.43 9.92 0.47
CA GLY A 32 8.43 10.78 1.65
C GLY A 32 9.71 11.60 1.76
N GLY A 33 9.61 12.87 2.14
CA GLY A 33 10.76 13.76 2.26
C GLY A 33 11.58 13.82 0.98
N ASP A 34 12.89 13.69 1.09
CA ASP A 34 13.84 13.68 -0.03
C ASP A 34 14.32 12.27 -0.37
N ALA A 35 13.61 11.25 0.06
CA ALA A 35 14.00 9.87 -0.15
C ALA A 35 14.07 9.51 -1.63
N LYS A 36 15.12 8.77 -2.02
CA LYS A 36 15.36 8.37 -3.41
C LYS A 36 14.88 6.95 -3.71
N ASN A 37 14.51 6.19 -2.68
CA ASN A 37 13.95 4.86 -2.82
C ASN A 37 13.07 4.56 -1.62
N LEU A 38 12.37 3.42 -1.65
CA LEU A 38 11.41 3.08 -0.61
C LEU A 38 12.07 2.85 0.75
N LYS A 39 13.26 2.27 0.79
CA LYS A 39 13.99 2.06 2.03
C LYS A 39 14.41 3.40 2.68
N GLU A 40 14.88 4.35 1.88
CA GLU A 40 15.20 5.70 2.35
C GLU A 40 13.96 6.44 2.83
N GLU A 41 12.80 6.20 2.20
CA GLU A 41 11.53 6.77 2.64
C GLU A 41 11.22 6.36 4.08
N PHE A 42 11.39 5.08 4.43
CA PHE A 42 11.19 4.61 5.80
C PHE A 42 12.20 5.23 6.76
N ALA A 43 13.46 5.37 6.35
CA ALA A 43 14.47 6.05 7.17
C ALA A 43 14.10 7.52 7.41
N THR A 44 13.55 8.20 6.41
CA THR A 44 13.05 9.58 6.52
C THR A 44 11.94 9.69 7.58
N TYR A 45 11.11 8.66 7.71
CA TYR A 45 10.06 8.61 8.74
C TYR A 45 10.60 8.33 10.15
N GLY A 46 11.90 8.07 10.29
CA GLY A 46 12.50 7.71 11.57
C GLY A 46 12.29 6.25 11.95
N LEU A 47 11.97 5.39 10.98
CA LEU A 47 11.71 3.98 11.21
C LEU A 47 12.97 3.14 10.95
N PRO A 48 13.25 2.11 11.79
CA PRO A 48 14.39 1.23 11.57
C PRO A 48 14.18 0.31 10.37
N ALA A 49 15.28 -0.25 9.84
CA ALA A 49 15.24 -1.09 8.65
C ALA A 49 14.34 -2.32 8.80
N TRP A 50 14.24 -2.90 10.00
CA TRP A 50 13.38 -4.07 10.21
C TRP A 50 11.89 -3.75 9.99
N VAL A 51 11.48 -2.50 10.27
CA VAL A 51 10.10 -2.06 10.00
C VAL A 51 9.84 -2.05 8.50
N PHE A 52 10.81 -1.58 7.71
CA PHE A 52 10.72 -1.60 6.26
C PHE A 52 10.47 -3.02 5.73
N TYR A 53 11.27 -3.99 6.19
CA TYR A 53 11.11 -5.37 5.74
C TYR A 53 9.81 -6.01 6.24
N MET A 54 9.42 -5.73 7.48
CA MET A 54 8.17 -6.23 8.06
C MET A 54 6.95 -5.70 7.29
N VAL A 55 6.87 -4.40 7.10
CA VAL A 55 5.75 -3.76 6.39
C VAL A 55 5.72 -4.23 4.94
N GLY A 56 6.88 -4.32 4.29
CA GLY A 56 6.97 -4.80 2.92
C GLY A 56 6.46 -6.23 2.77
N THR A 57 6.86 -7.11 3.68
CA THR A 57 6.38 -8.50 3.68
C THR A 57 4.86 -8.54 3.86
N CYS A 58 4.34 -7.78 4.83
CA CYS A 58 2.90 -7.71 5.06
C CYS A 58 2.14 -7.20 3.83
N LYS A 59 2.62 -6.14 3.19
CA LYS A 59 1.98 -5.59 2.00
C LYS A 59 1.98 -6.57 0.85
N VAL A 60 3.10 -7.24 0.60
CA VAL A 60 3.19 -8.23 -0.49
C VAL A 60 2.27 -9.41 -0.22
N VAL A 61 2.26 -9.95 1.00
CA VAL A 61 1.38 -11.07 1.36
C VAL A 61 -0.09 -10.67 1.21
N ILE A 62 -0.47 -9.50 1.71
CA ILE A 62 -1.85 -9.01 1.61
C ILE A 62 -2.23 -8.78 0.14
N ALA A 63 -1.33 -8.23 -0.67
CA ALA A 63 -1.58 -8.05 -2.10
C ALA A 63 -1.83 -9.39 -2.80
N LEU A 64 -1.03 -10.41 -2.47
CA LEU A 64 -1.25 -11.77 -3.00
C LEU A 64 -2.59 -12.34 -2.52
N CYS A 65 -2.98 -12.08 -1.28
CA CYS A 65 -4.27 -12.50 -0.75
C CYS A 65 -5.43 -11.80 -1.47
N LEU A 66 -5.30 -10.52 -1.80
CA LEU A 66 -6.32 -9.81 -2.58
C LEU A 66 -6.49 -10.43 -3.96
N LEU A 67 -5.39 -10.78 -4.62
CA LEU A 67 -5.45 -11.42 -5.94
C LEU A 67 -6.04 -12.83 -5.84
N ALA A 68 -5.60 -13.62 -4.86
CA ALA A 68 -6.14 -14.95 -4.60
C ALA A 68 -7.63 -14.91 -4.22
N GLY A 69 -8.06 -13.82 -3.58
CA GLY A 69 -9.45 -13.61 -3.19
C GLY A 69 -10.44 -13.58 -4.36
N ILE A 70 -9.96 -13.40 -5.59
CA ILE A 70 -10.80 -13.49 -6.79
C ILE A 70 -11.41 -14.89 -6.88
N TRP A 71 -10.67 -15.91 -6.48
CA TRP A 71 -11.11 -17.30 -6.45
C TRP A 71 -11.50 -17.79 -5.05
N ILE A 72 -10.88 -17.23 -4.01
CA ILE A 72 -11.08 -17.62 -2.60
C ILE A 72 -11.73 -16.45 -1.87
N GLN A 73 -13.02 -16.30 -2.02
CA GLN A 73 -13.79 -15.16 -1.54
C GLN A 73 -13.57 -14.80 -0.06
N PRO A 74 -13.45 -15.76 0.89
CA PRO A 74 -13.24 -15.41 2.30
C PRO A 74 -11.96 -14.62 2.59
N LEU A 75 -10.99 -14.59 1.67
CA LEU A 75 -9.76 -13.80 1.86
C LEU A 75 -9.97 -12.30 1.63
N VAL A 76 -11.01 -11.90 0.90
CA VAL A 76 -11.14 -10.53 0.38
C VAL A 76 -11.26 -9.51 1.50
N VAL A 77 -12.20 -9.66 2.41
CA VAL A 77 -12.45 -8.64 3.45
C VAL A 77 -11.27 -8.52 4.43
N PRO A 78 -10.73 -9.62 4.99
CA PRO A 78 -9.55 -9.51 5.85
C PRO A 78 -8.36 -8.86 5.17
N ALA A 79 -8.09 -9.23 3.91
CA ALA A 79 -6.98 -8.66 3.15
C ALA A 79 -7.21 -7.18 2.87
N ALA A 80 -8.42 -6.79 2.49
CA ALA A 80 -8.74 -5.39 2.24
C ALA A 80 -8.63 -4.55 3.52
N CYS A 81 -9.08 -5.06 4.64
CA CYS A 81 -8.95 -4.38 5.93
C CYS A 81 -7.49 -4.21 6.34
N GLY A 82 -6.68 -5.26 6.15
CA GLY A 82 -5.24 -5.19 6.41
C GLY A 82 -4.55 -4.16 5.54
N MET A 83 -4.88 -4.13 4.26
CA MET A 83 -4.32 -3.15 3.33
C MET A 83 -4.74 -1.73 3.71
N ALA A 84 -6.00 -1.52 4.09
CA ALA A 84 -6.47 -0.21 4.53
C ALA A 84 -5.70 0.27 5.77
N ALA A 85 -5.47 -0.61 6.74
CA ALA A 85 -4.69 -0.27 7.94
C ALA A 85 -3.26 0.14 7.57
N LEU A 86 -2.61 -0.59 6.66
CA LEU A 86 -1.26 -0.26 6.21
C LEU A 86 -1.22 1.08 5.47
N MET A 87 -2.24 1.37 4.66
CA MET A 87 -2.32 2.65 3.94
C MET A 87 -2.58 3.83 4.89
N MET A 88 -3.36 3.62 5.94
CA MET A 88 -3.54 4.63 6.99
C MET A 88 -2.20 4.93 7.66
N GLY A 89 -1.41 3.90 7.95
CA GLY A 89 -0.06 4.07 8.48
C GLY A 89 0.83 4.86 7.55
N ALA A 90 0.82 4.53 6.26
CA ALA A 90 1.60 5.24 5.25
C ALA A 90 1.20 6.72 5.16
N PHE A 91 -0.09 7.00 5.13
CA PHE A 91 -0.58 8.38 5.11
C PHE A 91 -0.14 9.14 6.37
N SER A 92 -0.25 8.50 7.54
CA SER A 92 0.19 9.10 8.81
C SER A 92 1.68 9.45 8.78
N MET A 93 2.52 8.63 8.14
CA MET A 93 3.95 8.91 8.03
C MET A 93 4.20 10.13 7.13
N HIS A 94 3.46 10.29 6.03
CA HIS A 94 3.55 11.50 5.23
C HIS A 94 3.18 12.75 6.04
N LEU A 95 2.15 12.67 6.88
CA LEU A 95 1.78 13.76 7.76
C LEU A 95 2.89 14.07 8.79
N LYS A 96 3.52 13.02 9.33
CA LYS A 96 4.59 13.15 10.32
C LYS A 96 5.76 13.96 9.77
N VAL A 97 6.14 13.74 8.51
CA VAL A 97 7.26 14.46 7.89
C VAL A 97 6.80 15.71 7.13
N LYS A 98 5.54 16.10 7.28
CA LYS A 98 4.94 17.30 6.69
C LYS A 98 5.05 17.33 5.16
N ASP A 99 4.91 16.17 4.54
CA ASP A 99 4.85 16.08 3.08
C ASP A 99 3.61 16.77 2.52
N SER A 100 3.70 17.21 1.26
CA SER A 100 2.55 17.75 0.55
C SER A 100 1.50 16.66 0.31
N LEU A 101 0.26 17.07 0.09
CA LEU A 101 -0.82 16.15 -0.24
C LEU A 101 -0.50 15.33 -1.51
N MET A 102 0.23 15.92 -2.47
CA MET A 102 0.63 15.22 -3.68
C MET A 102 1.49 14.00 -3.38
N LYS A 103 2.44 14.09 -2.42
CA LYS A 103 3.26 12.95 -2.02
C LYS A 103 2.46 11.88 -1.30
N ALA A 104 1.44 12.28 -0.54
CA ALA A 104 0.58 11.36 0.21
C ALA A 104 -0.56 10.77 -0.65
N TRP A 105 -0.81 11.32 -1.84
CA TRP A 105 -1.95 10.97 -2.68
C TRP A 105 -2.05 9.47 -3.00
N PRO A 106 -0.96 8.76 -3.38
CA PRO A 106 -1.06 7.33 -3.67
C PRO A 106 -1.58 6.51 -2.48
N SER A 107 -1.17 6.83 -1.25
CA SER A 107 -1.66 6.12 -0.06
C SER A 107 -3.14 6.37 0.19
N LEU A 108 -3.63 7.60 -0.07
CA LEU A 108 -5.05 7.92 0.04
C LEU A 108 -5.87 7.19 -1.00
N VAL A 109 -5.42 7.13 -2.24
CA VAL A 109 -6.10 6.41 -3.31
C VAL A 109 -6.17 4.91 -3.00
N MET A 110 -5.07 4.32 -2.56
CA MET A 110 -5.04 2.91 -2.16
C MET A 110 -5.94 2.65 -0.97
N LEU A 111 -5.96 3.54 0.02
CA LEU A 111 -6.85 3.44 1.18
C LEU A 111 -8.32 3.43 0.74
N ALA A 112 -8.70 4.36 -0.13
CA ALA A 112 -10.07 4.44 -0.64
C ALA A 112 -10.45 3.18 -1.40
N MET A 113 -9.57 2.66 -2.25
CA MET A 113 -9.82 1.43 -2.99
C MET A 113 -9.94 0.21 -2.08
N ALA A 114 -9.06 0.10 -1.08
CA ALA A 114 -9.12 -0.99 -0.10
C ALA A 114 -10.41 -0.94 0.70
N PHE A 115 -10.84 0.25 1.12
CA PHE A 115 -12.10 0.43 1.81
C PHE A 115 -13.29 -0.02 0.93
N LEU A 116 -13.30 0.38 -0.34
CA LEU A 116 -14.34 -0.02 -1.27
C LEU A 116 -14.38 -1.54 -1.46
N ILE A 117 -13.22 -2.18 -1.57
CA ILE A 117 -13.16 -3.64 -1.67
C ILE A 117 -13.82 -4.28 -0.45
N ALA A 118 -13.54 -3.76 0.74
CA ALA A 118 -14.07 -4.34 1.98
C ALA A 118 -15.59 -4.22 2.09
N VAL A 119 -16.19 -3.16 1.53
CA VAL A 119 -17.63 -2.91 1.66
C VAL A 119 -18.45 -3.38 0.45
N LEU A 120 -17.83 -3.68 -0.66
CA LEU A 120 -18.51 -4.24 -1.83
C LEU A 120 -18.77 -5.75 -1.66
#